data_340c29f479c238fd2d84b9813e5c156a
#
_entry.id   340c29f479c238fd2d84b9813e5c156a
#
_cell.length_a   1.000
_cell.length_b   1.000
_cell.length_c   1.000
_cell.angle_alpha   90.00
_cell.angle_beta   90.00
_cell.angle_gamma   90.00
#
_symmetry.space_group_name_H-M   'P 1'
#
loop_
_entity.id
_entity.type
_entity.pdbx_description
1 polymer ?
#
loop_
_entity_poly.entity_id
_entity_poly.type
_entity_poly.pdbx_seq_one_letter_code
_entity_poly.pdbx_strand_id
1 'polypeptide(L)'
;LLVIISRFIEQLALAMGDGELHSTFQRLSRLDDEYGTRKMYEQLGASGTETHVYGVRDDPEVVTDLDVIVHDGDTELYRRSWVVAFSPGDSPAPVEGAPSHAALVALEVGPNVWRGVWTYDSTHVEGLVSYIDQTF
;
A
#
# COMPACT_ATOMS: atom_id res chain seq x y z
N LEU A 1 1.53 15.09 -5.39
CA LEU A 1 0.57 14.31 -6.17
C LEU A 1 0.56 12.83 -5.80
N LEU A 2 1.74 12.18 -5.77
CA LEU A 2 1.81 10.74 -5.44
C LEU A 2 1.31 10.44 -4.03
N VAL A 3 1.57 11.31 -3.06
CA VAL A 3 1.06 11.15 -1.70
C VAL A 3 -0.47 11.21 -1.69
N ILE A 4 -1.06 12.11 -2.46
CA ILE A 4 -2.52 12.23 -2.56
C ILE A 4 -3.12 10.95 -3.16
N ILE A 5 -2.50 10.43 -4.21
CA ILE A 5 -2.96 9.19 -4.87
C ILE A 5 -2.86 8.00 -3.92
N SER A 6 -1.73 7.86 -3.23
CA SER A 6 -1.55 6.77 -2.27
C SER A 6 -2.58 6.85 -1.14
N ARG A 7 -2.85 8.04 -0.65
CA ARG A 7 -3.87 8.25 0.40
C ARG A 7 -5.28 7.90 -0.10
N PHE A 8 -5.58 8.22 -1.36
CA PHE A 8 -6.86 7.84 -1.98
C PHE A 8 -7.02 6.32 -2.00
N ILE A 9 -5.97 5.58 -2.40
CA ILE A 9 -6.00 4.11 -2.46
C ILE A 9 -6.19 3.51 -1.06
N GLU A 10 -5.49 4.05 -0.06
CA GLU A 10 -5.65 3.62 1.32
C GLU A 10 -7.06 3.86 1.85
N GLN A 11 -7.64 5.01 1.53
CA GLN A 11 -9.02 5.33 1.91
C GLN A 11 -10.03 4.43 1.21
N LEU A 12 -9.80 4.09 -0.05
CA LEU A 12 -10.63 3.13 -0.77
C LEU A 12 -10.60 1.76 -0.09
N ALA A 13 -9.41 1.27 0.25
CA ALA A 13 -9.23 0.00 0.95
C ALA A 13 -9.96 0.00 2.30
N LEU A 14 -9.88 1.10 3.04
CA LEU A 14 -10.55 1.25 4.33
C LEU A 14 -12.08 1.26 4.16
N ALA A 15 -12.58 1.98 3.17
CA ALA A 15 -14.02 2.07 2.90
C ALA A 15 -14.61 0.73 2.44
N MET A 16 -13.87 -0.04 1.65
CA MET A 16 -14.28 -1.37 1.22
C MET A 16 -14.35 -2.35 2.39
N GLY A 17 -13.41 -2.29 3.32
CA GLY A 17 -13.36 -3.17 4.49
C GLY A 17 -13.20 -4.66 4.18
N ASP A 18 -12.72 -5.00 2.98
CA ASP A 18 -12.53 -6.35 2.48
C ASP A 18 -11.49 -6.33 1.36
N GLY A 19 -10.86 -7.48 1.08
CA GLY A 19 -9.84 -7.57 0.05
C GLY A 19 -8.43 -7.41 0.61
N GLU A 20 -7.49 -7.02 -0.24
CA GLU A 20 -6.07 -6.94 0.09
C GLU A 20 -5.50 -5.59 -0.30
N LEU A 21 -4.77 -4.98 0.63
CA LEU A 21 -3.96 -3.78 0.38
C LEU A 21 -2.49 -4.16 0.53
N HIS A 22 -1.67 -3.80 -0.46
CA HIS A 22 -0.21 -3.98 -0.43
C HIS A 22 0.45 -2.61 -0.53
N SER A 23 1.27 -2.25 0.46
CA SER A 23 1.92 -0.94 0.53
C SER A 23 3.39 -1.07 0.85
N THR A 24 4.25 -0.50 0.01
CA THR A 24 5.69 -0.47 0.25
C THR A 24 6.10 0.89 0.83
N PHE A 25 7.01 0.87 1.78
CA PHE A 25 7.45 2.07 2.51
C PHE A 25 8.94 2.34 2.42
N GLN A 26 9.69 1.63 1.58
CA GLN A 26 11.14 1.62 1.53
C GLN A 26 11.75 1.27 2.91
N ARG A 27 11.39 2.03 3.94
CA ARG A 27 11.72 1.76 5.35
C ARG A 27 10.45 1.76 6.18
N LEU A 28 10.29 0.79 7.05
CA LEU A 28 9.10 0.65 7.88
C LEU A 28 8.93 1.82 8.88
N SER A 29 10.02 2.51 9.24
CA SER A 29 9.94 3.71 10.07
C SER A 29 9.08 4.83 9.47
N ARG A 30 8.85 4.80 8.16
CA ARG A 30 7.97 5.78 7.50
C ARG A 30 6.50 5.65 7.91
N LEU A 31 6.11 4.54 8.53
CA LEU A 31 4.78 4.42 9.14
C LEU A 31 4.56 5.46 10.25
N ASP A 32 5.61 5.94 10.89
CA ASP A 32 5.55 7.00 11.91
C ASP A 32 5.82 8.39 11.34
N ASP A 33 5.51 8.63 10.08
CA ASP A 33 5.69 9.93 9.46
C ASP A 33 4.70 10.97 10.01
N GLU A 34 4.91 12.23 9.63
CA GLU A 34 4.10 13.37 10.08
C GLU A 34 2.78 13.54 9.31
N TYR A 35 2.49 12.65 8.35
CA TYR A 35 1.34 12.79 7.44
C TYR A 35 0.12 11.96 7.87
N GLY A 36 0.12 11.42 9.08
CA GLY A 36 -0.98 10.61 9.60
C GLY A 36 -1.00 9.18 9.08
N THR A 37 0.11 8.69 8.55
CA THR A 37 0.21 7.34 8.00
C THR A 37 -0.08 6.29 9.05
N ARG A 38 0.50 6.40 10.25
CA ARG A 38 0.27 5.45 11.33
C ARG A 38 -1.21 5.29 11.67
N LYS A 39 -1.91 6.42 11.80
CA LYS A 39 -3.35 6.40 12.12
C LYS A 39 -4.15 5.69 11.02
N MET A 40 -3.80 5.93 9.76
CA MET A 40 -4.44 5.25 8.63
C MET A 40 -4.25 3.72 8.72
N TYR A 41 -3.03 3.27 9.00
CA TYR A 41 -2.73 1.83 9.08
C TYR A 41 -3.24 1.18 10.36
N GLU A 42 -3.41 1.91 11.44
CA GLU A 42 -4.15 1.45 12.61
C GLU A 42 -5.61 1.16 12.25
N GLN A 43 -6.25 2.05 11.50
CA GLN A 43 -7.63 1.88 11.04
C GLN A 43 -7.76 0.72 10.04
N LEU A 44 -6.82 0.61 9.10
CA LEU A 44 -6.79 -0.50 8.13
C LEU A 44 -6.61 -1.84 8.83
N GLY A 45 -5.72 -1.92 9.81
CA GLY A 45 -5.50 -3.14 10.59
C GLY A 45 -6.73 -3.56 11.38
N ALA A 46 -7.56 -2.61 11.83
CA ALA A 46 -8.80 -2.88 12.52
C ALA A 46 -9.98 -3.17 11.58
N SER A 47 -9.79 -2.97 10.28
CA SER A 47 -10.82 -3.24 9.25
C SER A 47 -10.78 -4.69 8.78
N GLY A 48 -11.73 -5.06 7.91
CA GLY A 48 -11.73 -6.37 7.27
C GLY A 48 -10.76 -6.51 6.10
N THR A 49 -10.07 -5.43 5.73
CA THR A 49 -9.09 -5.44 4.64
C THR A 49 -7.78 -6.06 5.12
N GLU A 50 -7.31 -7.10 4.42
CA GLU A 50 -6.01 -7.70 4.70
C GLU A 50 -4.91 -6.76 4.24
N THR A 51 -4.16 -6.20 5.20
CA THR A 51 -3.20 -5.12 4.93
C THR A 51 -1.77 -5.65 5.06
N HIS A 52 -1.04 -5.60 3.94
CA HIS A 52 0.37 -6.00 3.85
C HIS A 52 1.25 -4.76 3.74
N VAL A 53 2.29 -4.68 4.56
CA VAL A 53 3.29 -3.61 4.50
C VAL A 53 4.67 -4.19 4.23
N TYR A 54 5.44 -3.50 3.41
CA TYR A 54 6.74 -3.95 2.92
C TYR A 54 7.78 -2.85 3.13
N GLY A 55 8.95 -3.21 3.63
CA GLY A 55 10.03 -2.24 3.79
C GLY A 55 11.22 -2.80 4.55
N VAL A 56 12.31 -2.04 4.57
CA VAL A 56 13.45 -2.35 5.39
C VAL A 56 13.07 -2.17 6.87
N ARG A 57 13.33 -3.17 7.68
CA ARG A 57 13.01 -3.13 9.11
C ARG A 57 14.11 -2.34 9.85
N ASP A 58 14.05 -1.04 9.75
CA ASP A 58 14.98 -0.11 10.41
C ASP A 58 14.54 0.27 11.83
N ASP A 59 13.26 0.09 12.14
CA ASP A 59 12.71 0.30 13.48
C ASP A 59 11.65 -0.78 13.76
N PRO A 60 11.99 -1.87 14.46
CA PRO A 60 11.05 -2.98 14.68
C PRO A 60 9.86 -2.61 15.57
N GLU A 61 9.95 -1.55 16.37
CA GLU A 61 8.85 -1.15 17.26
C GLU A 61 7.69 -0.49 16.51
N VAL A 62 7.93 0.05 15.32
CA VAL A 62 6.93 0.78 14.54
C VAL A 62 5.73 -0.09 14.21
N VAL A 63 5.94 -1.38 13.94
CA VAL A 63 4.87 -2.30 13.50
C VAL A 63 4.32 -3.17 14.63
N THR A 64 4.85 -3.06 15.86
CA THR A 64 4.50 -3.94 16.98
C THR A 64 3.02 -3.85 17.35
N ASP A 65 2.45 -2.66 17.31
CA ASP A 65 1.06 -2.41 17.71
C ASP A 65 0.09 -2.35 16.52
N LEU A 66 0.56 -2.66 15.29
CA LEU A 66 -0.26 -2.64 14.10
C LEU A 66 -0.71 -4.06 13.75
N ASP A 67 -2.00 -4.21 13.48
CA ASP A 67 -2.57 -5.48 13.01
C ASP A 67 -2.46 -5.58 11.48
N VAL A 68 -1.22 -5.66 11.01
CA VAL A 68 -0.87 -5.74 9.59
C VAL A 68 0.12 -6.88 9.37
N ILE A 69 0.18 -7.39 8.15
CA ILE A 69 1.13 -8.42 7.75
C ILE A 69 2.40 -7.74 7.26
N VAL A 70 3.49 -7.96 7.97
CA VAL A 70 4.78 -7.29 7.70
C VAL A 70 5.67 -8.18 6.86
N HIS A 71 6.16 -7.62 5.75
CA HIS A 71 7.18 -8.25 4.90
C HIS A 71 8.41 -7.35 4.91
N ASP A 72 9.50 -7.82 5.52
CA ASP A 72 10.73 -7.05 5.57
C ASP A 72 11.76 -7.57 4.57
N GLY A 73 12.53 -6.66 3.99
CA GLY A 73 13.59 -6.97 3.05
C GLY A 73 14.43 -5.73 2.81
N ASP A 74 15.60 -5.90 2.19
CA ASP A 74 16.55 -4.82 1.96
C ASP A 74 17.10 -4.76 0.53
N THR A 75 16.44 -5.42 -0.42
CA THR A 75 16.84 -5.39 -1.82
C THR A 75 16.58 -4.00 -2.44
N GLU A 76 17.15 -3.78 -3.62
CA GLU A 76 16.91 -2.55 -4.38
C GLU A 76 15.42 -2.33 -4.65
N LEU A 77 14.67 -3.39 -4.86
CA LEU A 77 13.23 -3.32 -5.07
C LEU A 77 12.52 -2.71 -3.85
N TYR A 78 12.88 -3.13 -2.64
CA TYR A 78 12.35 -2.55 -1.41
C TYR A 78 12.74 -1.07 -1.26
N ARG A 79 13.99 -0.74 -1.58
CA ARG A 79 14.54 0.59 -1.31
C ARG A 79 14.09 1.65 -2.30
N ARG A 80 13.82 1.27 -3.56
CA ARG A 80 13.58 2.20 -4.66
C ARG A 80 12.19 2.15 -5.27
N SER A 81 11.33 1.28 -4.76
CA SER A 81 9.95 1.25 -5.23
C SER A 81 8.99 1.83 -4.19
N TRP A 82 7.95 2.44 -4.69
CA TRP A 82 6.82 2.86 -3.90
C TRP A 82 5.57 2.34 -4.58
N VAL A 83 4.95 1.35 -3.95
CA VAL A 83 3.79 0.67 -4.52
C VAL A 83 2.67 0.71 -3.49
N VAL A 84 1.48 1.09 -3.91
CA VAL A 84 0.26 0.95 -3.14
C VAL A 84 -0.76 0.32 -4.07
N ALA A 85 -1.23 -0.88 -3.75
CA ALA A 85 -2.14 -1.63 -4.60
C ALA A 85 -3.28 -2.22 -3.77
N PHE A 86 -4.51 -1.96 -4.20
CA PHE A 86 -5.70 -2.50 -3.57
C PHE A 86 -6.48 -3.37 -4.55
N SER A 87 -6.73 -4.63 -4.13
CA SER A 87 -7.58 -5.59 -4.81
C SER A 87 -8.77 -5.92 -3.91
N PRO A 88 -10.01 -5.70 -4.35
CA PRO A 88 -11.17 -5.93 -3.51
C PRO A 88 -11.45 -7.42 -3.30
N GLY A 89 -12.16 -7.71 -2.20
CA GLY A 89 -12.78 -9.01 -2.01
C GLY A 89 -14.13 -9.08 -2.74
N ASP A 90 -15.09 -9.75 -2.12
CA ASP A 90 -16.41 -9.96 -2.71
C ASP A 90 -17.41 -8.84 -2.38
N SER A 91 -17.04 -7.88 -1.55
CA SER A 91 -17.91 -6.78 -1.17
C SER A 91 -18.12 -5.81 -2.34
N PRO A 92 -19.34 -5.27 -2.52
CA PRO A 92 -19.58 -4.27 -3.56
C PRO A 92 -18.90 -2.95 -3.23
N ALA A 93 -18.58 -2.16 -4.26
CA ALA A 93 -18.03 -0.83 -4.07
C ALA A 93 -18.97 0.02 -3.19
N PRO A 94 -18.42 0.83 -2.25
CA PRO A 94 -19.23 1.61 -1.32
C PRO A 94 -20.02 2.73 -2.00
N VAL A 95 -19.58 3.16 -3.19
CA VAL A 95 -20.24 4.18 -3.99
C VAL A 95 -20.36 3.65 -5.42
N GLU A 96 -21.57 3.69 -5.97
CA GLU A 96 -21.82 3.28 -7.35
C GLU A 96 -20.97 4.12 -8.31
N GLY A 97 -20.27 3.45 -9.23
CA GLY A 97 -19.38 4.10 -10.19
C GLY A 97 -17.98 4.39 -9.65
N ALA A 98 -17.72 4.17 -8.36
CA ALA A 98 -16.38 4.29 -7.79
C ALA A 98 -15.50 3.13 -8.27
N PRO A 99 -14.18 3.34 -8.40
CA PRO A 99 -13.27 2.24 -8.74
C PRO A 99 -13.29 1.19 -7.63
N SER A 100 -13.21 -0.09 -8.01
CA SER A 100 -13.05 -1.20 -7.07
C SER A 100 -11.59 -1.58 -6.87
N HIS A 101 -10.76 -1.35 -7.89
CA HIS A 101 -9.33 -1.62 -7.90
C HIS A 101 -8.57 -0.32 -8.04
N ALA A 102 -7.42 -0.22 -7.41
CA ALA A 102 -6.54 0.93 -7.59
C ALA A 102 -5.10 0.55 -7.29
N ALA A 103 -4.16 1.09 -8.05
CA ALA A 103 -2.75 0.90 -7.78
C ALA A 103 -1.93 2.12 -8.19
N LEU A 104 -0.88 2.38 -7.42
CA LEU A 104 0.18 3.33 -7.71
C LEU A 104 1.50 2.55 -7.74
N VAL A 105 2.29 2.77 -8.78
CA VAL A 105 3.66 2.27 -8.85
C VAL A 105 4.57 3.45 -9.15
N ALA A 106 5.54 3.68 -8.27
CA ALA A 106 6.53 4.73 -8.46
C ALA A 106 7.93 4.17 -8.21
N LEU A 107 8.89 4.68 -8.97
CA LEU A 107 10.29 4.31 -8.84
C LEU A 107 11.12 5.56 -8.58
N GLU A 108 12.09 5.44 -7.68
CA GLU A 108 13.06 6.50 -7.46
C GLU A 108 14.05 6.53 -8.62
N VAL A 109 14.10 7.65 -9.32
CA VAL A 109 14.96 7.85 -10.49
C VAL A 109 16.14 8.78 -10.20
N GLY A 110 16.19 9.37 -9.03
CA GLY A 110 17.26 10.21 -8.52
C GLY A 110 16.98 10.53 -7.05
N PRO A 111 17.86 11.19 -6.30
CA PRO A 111 17.64 11.49 -4.88
C PRO A 111 16.34 12.26 -4.66
N ASN A 112 15.38 11.62 -3.99
CA ASN A 112 14.04 12.15 -3.75
C ASN A 112 13.25 12.54 -5.01
N VAL A 113 13.61 11.99 -6.17
CA VAL A 113 12.88 12.18 -7.43
C VAL A 113 12.20 10.87 -7.80
N TRP A 114 10.87 10.91 -7.86
CA TRP A 114 10.04 9.74 -8.11
C TRP A 114 9.26 9.90 -9.39
N ARG A 115 9.20 8.84 -10.18
CA ARG A 115 8.30 8.73 -11.32
C ARG A 115 7.29 7.63 -11.05
N GLY A 116 6.01 7.98 -11.18
CA GLY A 116 4.94 7.05 -10.89
C GLY A 116 3.83 7.06 -11.92
N VAL A 117 3.12 5.96 -11.94
CA VAL A 117 1.88 5.79 -12.69
C VAL A 117 0.83 5.19 -11.75
N TRP A 118 -0.43 5.46 -12.04
CA TRP A 118 -1.52 4.85 -11.28
C TRP A 118 -2.59 4.34 -12.24
N THR A 119 -3.35 3.36 -11.78
CA THR A 119 -4.38 2.73 -12.59
C THR A 119 -5.54 2.27 -11.73
N TYR A 120 -6.73 2.24 -12.32
CA TYR A 120 -7.92 1.63 -11.75
C TYR A 120 -8.34 0.38 -12.53
N ASP A 121 -7.55 -0.06 -13.50
CA ASP A 121 -7.82 -1.23 -14.32
C ASP A 121 -7.63 -2.51 -13.52
N SER A 122 -8.68 -3.32 -13.39
CA SER A 122 -8.66 -4.52 -12.57
C SER A 122 -7.60 -5.53 -13.01
N THR A 123 -7.41 -5.72 -14.31
CA THR A 123 -6.42 -6.66 -14.83
C THR A 123 -5.00 -6.23 -14.47
N HIS A 124 -4.69 -4.94 -14.61
CA HIS A 124 -3.37 -4.41 -14.24
C HIS A 124 -3.14 -4.51 -12.74
N VAL A 125 -4.13 -4.17 -11.91
CA VAL A 125 -3.98 -4.24 -10.44
C VAL A 125 -3.79 -5.68 -9.99
N GLU A 126 -4.59 -6.63 -10.48
CA GLU A 126 -4.47 -8.05 -10.12
C GLU A 126 -3.10 -8.60 -10.54
N GLY A 127 -2.61 -8.23 -11.73
CA GLY A 127 -1.28 -8.62 -12.19
C GLY A 127 -0.18 -8.07 -11.29
N LEU A 128 -0.31 -6.83 -10.83
CA LEU A 128 0.65 -6.21 -9.91
C LEU A 128 0.63 -6.89 -8.54
N VAL A 129 -0.55 -7.18 -7.98
CA VAL A 129 -0.67 -7.88 -6.70
C VAL A 129 0.00 -9.26 -6.77
N SER A 130 -0.26 -10.01 -7.85
CA SER A 130 0.41 -11.31 -8.07
C SER A 130 1.94 -11.15 -8.15
N TYR A 131 2.43 -10.13 -8.83
CA TYR A 131 3.86 -9.86 -8.93
C TYR A 131 4.47 -9.56 -7.55
N ILE A 132 3.79 -8.76 -6.75
CA ILE A 132 4.24 -8.44 -5.37
C ILE A 132 4.33 -9.72 -4.53
N ASP A 133 3.30 -10.55 -4.56
CA ASP A 133 3.26 -11.80 -3.81
C ASP A 133 4.41 -12.75 -4.16
N GLN A 134 4.88 -12.73 -5.41
CA GLN A 134 5.94 -13.60 -5.90
C GLN A 134 7.33 -13.02 -5.73
N THR A 135 7.48 -11.70 -5.63
CA THR A 135 8.76 -11.01 -5.75
C THR A 135 9.23 -10.34 -4.46
N PHE A 136 8.32 -9.83 -3.68
CA PHE A 136 8.67 -9.16 -2.40
C PHE A 136 8.78 -10.13 -1.24
#